data_6095835495b5835869ca72b2fee1e683
#
_entry.id   6095835495b5835869ca72b2fee1e683
#
_cell.length_a   1.000
_cell.length_b   1.000
_cell.length_c   1.000
_cell.angle_alpha   90.00
_cell.angle_beta   90.00
_cell.angle_gamma   90.00
#
_symmetry.space_group_name_H-M   'P 1'
#
loop_
_entity.id
_entity.type
_entity.pdbx_description
1 polymer ?
#
loop_
_entity_poly.entity_id
_entity_poly.type
_entity_poly.pdbx_seq_one_letter_code
_entity_poly.pdbx_strand_id
1 'polypeptide(L)'
;YIEGEYLCWADPDDFYMKDSMEKRINILKKNEDYAIVTSDAYYYRFNDLNNPIKKASEGMENCFDEKQFEYLLNEKSIFCPGCHMIRVSALKEVNPKCEIYPARRGQNWQLLLPIYYKYKRFFLDEPLYGYVIYAQSMSQGDVTKEKVLERWEEHEKILNETLKRMNMDSKDLEKYLKMVQVRYIKKRFFTAIDYKDKKLIKQQYNLLKINEESRKELKLLYYRNEYLIIKILCKVLEKIKRRNKLICHHV
;
A
#
# COMPACT_ATOMS: atom_id res chain seq x y z
N TYR A 1 22.22 -6.29 -14.13
CA TYR A 1 23.36 -5.37 -14.00
C TYR A 1 22.84 -3.94 -14.12
N ILE A 2 23.10 -3.07 -13.11
CA ILE A 2 22.68 -1.67 -13.11
C ILE A 2 23.92 -0.82 -13.35
N GLU A 3 24.02 -0.20 -14.53
CA GLU A 3 25.18 0.62 -14.97
C GLU A 3 24.86 2.12 -14.97
N GLY A 4 23.58 2.50 -15.08
CA GLY A 4 23.13 3.89 -15.12
C GLY A 4 23.23 4.62 -13.78
N GLU A 5 23.17 5.95 -13.80
CA GLU A 5 23.11 6.80 -12.59
C GLU A 5 21.74 6.77 -11.92
N TYR A 6 20.69 6.55 -12.70
CA TYR A 6 19.29 6.52 -12.27
C TYR A 6 18.63 5.22 -12.69
N LEU A 7 17.75 4.70 -11.84
CA LEU A 7 16.94 3.52 -12.11
C LEU A 7 15.47 3.89 -12.05
N CYS A 8 14.74 3.48 -13.07
CA CYS A 8 13.28 3.40 -13.07
C CYS A 8 12.87 2.06 -13.66
N TRP A 9 11.67 1.61 -13.34
CA TRP A 9 11.10 0.36 -13.83
C TRP A 9 9.61 0.53 -14.04
N ALA A 10 9.06 -0.20 -14.97
CA ALA A 10 7.63 -0.20 -15.28
C ALA A 10 7.13 -1.64 -15.39
N ASP A 11 5.83 -1.81 -15.17
CA ASP A 11 5.18 -3.06 -15.56
C ASP A 11 5.02 -3.10 -17.08
N PRO A 12 5.08 -4.30 -17.72
CA PRO A 12 5.07 -4.43 -19.19
C PRO A 12 3.79 -3.94 -19.87
N ASP A 13 2.71 -3.84 -19.10
CA ASP A 13 1.38 -3.43 -19.54
C ASP A 13 1.09 -1.94 -19.34
N ASP A 14 2.05 -1.20 -18.79
CA ASP A 14 1.96 0.22 -18.49
C ASP A 14 2.80 1.07 -19.47
N PHE A 15 2.72 2.40 -19.38
CA PHE A 15 3.49 3.29 -20.25
C PHE A 15 3.95 4.57 -19.57
N TYR A 16 5.06 5.13 -20.07
CA TYR A 16 5.56 6.44 -19.67
C TYR A 16 5.02 7.54 -20.57
N MET A 17 4.73 8.72 -19.98
CA MET A 17 4.50 9.93 -20.75
C MET A 17 5.80 10.43 -21.41
N LYS A 18 5.67 11.17 -22.51
CA LYS A 18 6.78 11.56 -23.38
C LYS A 18 7.97 12.19 -22.63
N ASP A 19 7.72 13.09 -21.70
CA ASP A 19 8.77 13.85 -21.01
C ASP A 19 9.11 13.28 -19.63
N SER A 20 8.63 12.08 -19.34
CA SER A 20 8.69 11.45 -18.01
C SER A 20 10.12 11.29 -17.49
N MET A 21 11.03 10.79 -18.30
CA MET A 21 12.42 10.55 -17.91
C MET A 21 13.16 11.86 -17.70
N GLU A 22 13.07 12.77 -18.66
CA GLU A 22 13.76 14.07 -18.63
C GLU A 22 13.38 14.88 -17.38
N LYS A 23 12.08 15.04 -17.13
CA LYS A 23 11.59 15.81 -15.98
C LYS A 23 12.10 15.26 -14.66
N ARG A 24 12.04 13.94 -14.45
CA ARG A 24 12.48 13.30 -13.22
C ARG A 24 14.00 13.35 -13.03
N ILE A 25 14.76 13.16 -14.11
CA ILE A 25 16.23 13.30 -14.10
C ILE A 25 16.62 14.74 -13.74
N ASN A 26 15.96 15.73 -14.33
CA ASN A 26 16.24 17.14 -14.05
C ASN A 26 15.98 17.51 -12.58
N ILE A 27 14.94 16.96 -11.96
CA ILE A 27 14.70 17.13 -10.51
C ILE A 27 15.86 16.57 -9.69
N LEU A 28 16.23 15.30 -9.95
CA LEU A 28 17.32 14.68 -9.22
C LEU A 28 18.66 15.40 -9.46
N LYS A 29 18.98 15.81 -10.68
CA LYS A 29 20.22 16.57 -10.96
C LYS A 29 20.33 17.88 -10.19
N LYS A 30 19.20 18.58 -10.02
CA LYS A 30 19.17 19.89 -9.35
C LYS A 30 19.12 19.79 -7.80
N ASN A 31 18.79 18.64 -7.26
CA ASN A 31 18.53 18.48 -5.82
C ASN A 31 19.22 17.20 -5.32
N GLU A 32 20.43 17.35 -4.82
CA GLU A 32 21.24 16.21 -4.35
C GLU A 32 20.70 15.56 -3.08
N ASP A 33 19.92 16.29 -2.28
CA ASP A 33 19.28 15.79 -1.04
C ASP A 33 18.23 14.72 -1.28
N TYR A 34 17.68 14.62 -2.50
CA TYR A 34 16.69 13.63 -2.84
C TYR A 34 17.29 12.40 -3.51
N ALA A 35 17.05 11.23 -2.95
CA ALA A 35 17.42 9.96 -3.56
C ALA A 35 16.33 9.40 -4.49
N ILE A 36 15.10 9.88 -4.37
CA ILE A 36 13.94 9.44 -5.13
C ILE A 36 13.14 10.65 -5.62
N VAL A 37 12.73 10.59 -6.87
CA VAL A 37 11.61 11.36 -7.41
C VAL A 37 10.44 10.40 -7.65
N THR A 38 9.26 10.77 -7.17
CA THR A 38 8.00 10.08 -7.47
C THR A 38 7.09 11.05 -8.22
N SER A 39 6.74 10.73 -9.46
CA SER A 39 5.71 11.46 -10.20
C SER A 39 4.32 10.92 -9.86
N ASP A 40 3.29 11.68 -10.22
CA ASP A 40 1.94 11.15 -10.23
C ASP A 40 1.73 10.21 -11.44
N ALA A 41 0.60 9.53 -11.48
CA ALA A 41 0.16 8.69 -12.58
C ALA A 41 -1.32 8.91 -12.88
N TYR A 42 -1.72 8.61 -14.10
CA TYR A 42 -3.11 8.36 -14.43
C TYR A 42 -3.41 6.86 -14.47
N TYR A 43 -4.57 6.47 -13.95
CA TYR A 43 -5.14 5.14 -14.14
C TYR A 43 -6.00 5.13 -15.39
N TYR A 44 -5.81 4.12 -16.25
CA TYR A 44 -6.58 3.92 -17.49
C TYR A 44 -7.26 2.55 -17.48
N ARG A 45 -8.39 2.43 -18.19
CA ARG A 45 -8.91 1.12 -18.57
C ARG A 45 -8.19 0.63 -19.82
N PHE A 46 -7.91 -0.64 -19.91
CA PHE A 46 -7.25 -1.26 -21.07
C PHE A 46 -7.93 -0.93 -22.42
N ASN A 47 -9.24 -0.84 -22.43
CA ASN A 47 -10.03 -0.54 -23.62
C ASN A 47 -10.25 0.96 -23.87
N ASP A 48 -9.72 1.83 -23.01
CA ASP A 48 -9.83 3.29 -23.16
C ASP A 48 -8.59 3.99 -22.57
N LEU A 49 -7.55 4.10 -23.38
CA LEU A 49 -6.29 4.76 -23.01
C LEU A 49 -6.30 6.28 -23.25
N ASN A 50 -7.39 6.84 -23.79
CA ASN A 50 -7.50 8.28 -24.01
C ASN A 50 -8.15 9.02 -22.84
N ASN A 51 -8.94 8.31 -22.03
CA ASN A 51 -9.69 8.90 -20.92
C ASN A 51 -9.22 8.32 -19.60
N PRO A 52 -8.42 9.05 -18.82
CA PRO A 52 -7.99 8.58 -17.49
C PRO A 52 -9.18 8.49 -16.53
N ILE A 53 -9.14 7.48 -15.66
CA ILE A 53 -10.17 7.26 -14.63
C ILE A 53 -9.97 8.21 -13.44
N LYS A 54 -8.69 8.32 -12.99
CA LYS A 54 -8.28 9.14 -11.83
C LYS A 54 -6.76 9.28 -11.80
N LYS A 55 -6.28 10.18 -10.94
CA LYS A 55 -4.86 10.24 -10.56
C LYS A 55 -4.52 9.22 -9.47
N ALA A 56 -3.24 8.79 -9.42
CA ALA A 56 -2.76 7.92 -8.35
C ALA A 56 -2.73 8.63 -6.99
N SER A 57 -2.47 9.94 -6.98
CA SER A 57 -2.46 10.80 -5.79
C SER A 57 -3.86 11.18 -5.28
N GLU A 58 -4.91 10.90 -6.04
CA GLU A 58 -6.27 11.33 -5.70
C GLU A 58 -6.71 10.82 -4.32
N GLY A 59 -7.04 11.75 -3.43
CA GLY A 59 -7.43 11.45 -2.05
C GLY A 59 -6.27 11.16 -1.10
N MET A 60 -5.02 11.33 -1.53
CA MET A 60 -3.84 11.17 -0.68
C MET A 60 -3.37 12.52 -0.13
N GLU A 61 -3.56 12.74 1.18
CA GLU A 61 -3.12 13.97 1.86
C GLU A 61 -1.59 14.06 2.05
N ASN A 62 -0.90 12.91 1.99
CA ASN A 62 0.53 12.77 2.29
C ASN A 62 1.45 12.77 1.07
N CYS A 63 0.94 13.13 -0.12
CA CYS A 63 1.75 13.09 -1.34
C CYS A 63 2.97 14.00 -1.32
N PHE A 64 2.87 15.15 -0.64
CA PHE A 64 3.96 16.13 -0.56
C PHE A 64 4.94 15.87 0.60
N ASP A 65 4.66 14.91 1.46
CA ASP A 65 5.59 14.57 2.54
C ASP A 65 6.86 13.94 1.96
N GLU A 66 8.01 14.47 2.34
CA GLU A 66 9.31 13.97 1.87
C GLU A 66 9.67 12.61 2.48
N LYS A 67 9.16 12.31 3.68
CA LYS A 67 9.40 11.06 4.42
C LYS A 67 8.29 10.06 4.16
N GLN A 68 8.55 9.10 3.30
CA GLN A 68 7.52 8.17 2.82
C GLN A 68 7.58 6.75 3.40
N PHE A 69 8.56 6.43 4.24
CA PHE A 69 8.78 5.08 4.73
C PHE A 69 7.55 4.46 5.42
N GLU A 70 7.02 5.14 6.43
CA GLU A 70 5.84 4.62 7.15
C GLU A 70 4.57 4.63 6.28
N TYR A 71 4.43 5.61 5.38
CA TYR A 71 3.32 5.62 4.43
C TYR A 71 3.38 4.44 3.46
N LEU A 72 4.55 4.15 2.89
CA LEU A 72 4.74 3.01 2.00
C LEU A 72 4.56 1.68 2.74
N LEU A 73 5.12 1.56 3.96
CA LEU A 73 4.96 0.39 4.79
C LEU A 73 3.48 0.12 5.11
N ASN A 74 2.65 1.16 5.20
CA ASN A 74 1.22 1.08 5.45
C ASN A 74 0.34 1.09 4.19
N GLU A 75 0.92 0.96 2.98
CA GLU A 75 0.21 1.02 1.70
C GLU A 75 -0.58 2.35 1.49
N LYS A 76 -0.03 3.44 2.00
CA LYS A 76 -0.58 4.80 1.91
C LYS A 76 0.27 5.73 1.06
N SER A 77 1.16 5.20 0.24
CA SER A 77 2.00 5.94 -0.70
C SER A 77 1.68 5.52 -2.13
N ILE A 78 2.10 6.30 -3.11
CA ILE A 78 2.01 5.89 -4.51
C ILE A 78 2.85 4.62 -4.70
N PHE A 79 2.23 3.58 -5.24
CA PHE A 79 2.83 2.25 -5.38
C PHE A 79 3.04 1.82 -6.84
N CYS A 80 2.56 2.62 -7.82
CA CYS A 80 2.79 2.35 -9.24
C CYS A 80 4.29 2.35 -9.55
N PRO A 81 4.86 1.27 -10.10
CA PRO A 81 6.31 1.12 -10.24
C PRO A 81 6.93 2.22 -11.10
N GLY A 82 6.34 2.53 -12.23
CA GLY A 82 6.86 3.53 -13.17
C GLY A 82 6.79 4.98 -12.68
N CYS A 83 6.11 5.26 -11.55
CA CYS A 83 6.14 6.59 -10.92
C CYS A 83 7.49 6.92 -10.30
N HIS A 84 8.30 5.92 -9.97
CA HIS A 84 9.53 6.11 -9.20
C HIS A 84 10.77 6.17 -10.10
N MET A 85 11.66 7.12 -9.77
CA MET A 85 13.02 7.14 -10.28
C MET A 85 13.95 7.32 -9.09
N ILE A 86 14.95 6.45 -8.95
CA ILE A 86 15.88 6.41 -7.83
C ILE A 86 17.32 6.65 -8.28
N ARG A 87 18.14 7.24 -7.42
CA ARG A 87 19.59 7.27 -7.61
C ARG A 87 20.17 5.87 -7.38
N VAL A 88 20.94 5.38 -8.32
CA VAL A 88 21.61 4.08 -8.21
C VAL A 88 22.63 4.08 -7.06
N SER A 89 23.29 5.22 -6.80
CA SER A 89 24.18 5.37 -5.64
C SER A 89 23.46 5.11 -4.32
N ALA A 90 22.27 5.69 -4.13
CA ALA A 90 21.46 5.48 -2.93
C ALA A 90 20.98 4.02 -2.81
N LEU A 91 20.57 3.39 -3.92
CA LEU A 91 20.23 1.96 -3.94
C LEU A 91 21.41 1.10 -3.51
N LYS A 92 22.59 1.32 -4.09
CA LYS A 92 23.81 0.55 -3.76
C LYS A 92 24.25 0.76 -2.32
N GLU A 93 24.01 1.93 -1.74
CA GLU A 93 24.32 2.19 -0.33
C GLU A 93 23.42 1.41 0.64
N VAL A 94 22.12 1.33 0.37
CA VAL A 94 21.17 0.62 1.26
C VAL A 94 21.04 -0.87 0.94
N ASN A 95 21.44 -1.29 -0.26
CA ASN A 95 21.43 -2.67 -0.73
C ASN A 95 22.65 -2.91 -1.65
N PRO A 96 23.86 -3.03 -1.09
CA PRO A 96 25.12 -3.13 -1.87
C PRO A 96 25.16 -4.30 -2.85
N LYS A 97 24.47 -5.40 -2.54
CA LYS A 97 24.40 -6.58 -3.40
C LYS A 97 23.34 -6.46 -4.49
N CYS A 98 22.46 -5.43 -4.41
CA CYS A 98 21.29 -5.29 -5.27
C CYS A 98 20.41 -6.56 -5.30
N GLU A 99 20.33 -7.27 -4.17
CA GLU A 99 19.54 -8.49 -4.00
C GLU A 99 18.22 -8.19 -3.28
N ILE A 100 17.16 -8.85 -3.70
CA ILE A 100 15.87 -8.83 -3.03
C ILE A 100 15.44 -10.24 -2.65
N TYR A 101 14.54 -10.37 -1.70
CA TYR A 101 13.94 -11.64 -1.32
C TYR A 101 13.14 -12.20 -2.52
N PRO A 102 13.40 -13.45 -2.95
CA PRO A 102 12.70 -14.07 -4.07
C PRO A 102 11.22 -14.25 -3.75
N ALA A 103 10.38 -13.48 -4.42
CA ALA A 103 8.94 -13.53 -4.27
C ALA A 103 8.24 -13.22 -5.59
N ARG A 104 7.03 -13.74 -5.76
CA ARG A 104 6.21 -13.47 -6.94
C ARG A 104 5.73 -12.02 -7.02
N ARG A 105 5.64 -11.34 -5.87
CA ARG A 105 5.07 -9.99 -5.71
C ARG A 105 5.98 -9.12 -4.84
N GLY A 106 5.65 -7.83 -4.72
CA GLY A 106 6.24 -6.96 -3.72
C GLY A 106 7.65 -6.47 -3.99
N GLN A 107 8.10 -6.49 -5.24
CA GLN A 107 9.41 -5.96 -5.64
C GLN A 107 9.54 -4.47 -5.28
N ASN A 108 8.46 -3.70 -5.47
CA ASN A 108 8.44 -2.26 -5.16
C ASN A 108 8.72 -1.98 -3.68
N TRP A 109 8.16 -2.76 -2.75
CA TRP A 109 8.47 -2.62 -1.33
C TRP A 109 9.96 -2.85 -1.06
N GLN A 110 10.51 -3.90 -1.65
CA GLN A 110 11.89 -4.32 -1.41
C GLN A 110 12.91 -3.32 -1.97
N LEU A 111 12.57 -2.63 -3.06
CA LEU A 111 13.41 -1.59 -3.66
C LEU A 111 13.25 -0.24 -2.93
N LEU A 112 12.02 0.15 -2.61
CA LEU A 112 11.70 1.49 -2.13
C LEU A 112 11.86 1.65 -0.62
N LEU A 113 11.45 0.65 0.20
CA LEU A 113 11.51 0.77 1.67
C LEU A 113 12.91 1.07 2.19
N PRO A 114 13.99 0.38 1.77
CA PRO A 114 15.32 0.71 2.26
C PRO A 114 15.76 2.14 1.92
N ILE A 115 15.39 2.64 0.73
CA ILE A 115 15.71 3.99 0.30
C ILE A 115 14.88 5.01 1.07
N TYR A 116 13.57 4.80 1.22
CA TYR A 116 12.68 5.70 1.98
C TYR A 116 12.99 5.74 3.49
N TYR A 117 13.58 4.69 4.06
CA TYR A 117 14.02 4.71 5.45
C TYR A 117 15.18 5.69 5.68
N LYS A 118 16.09 5.81 4.71
CA LYS A 118 17.30 6.61 4.84
C LYS A 118 17.18 7.98 4.21
N TYR A 119 16.46 8.11 3.09
CA TYR A 119 16.46 9.28 2.23
C TYR A 119 15.09 9.92 2.09
N LYS A 120 15.12 11.18 1.68
CA LYS A 120 13.94 11.96 1.30
C LYS A 120 13.54 11.68 -0.14
N ARG A 121 12.25 11.88 -0.42
CA ARG A 121 11.64 11.82 -1.73
C ARG A 121 11.14 13.19 -2.18
N PHE A 122 11.36 13.54 -3.43
CA PHE A 122 10.65 14.63 -4.09
C PHE A 122 9.35 14.09 -4.73
N PHE A 123 8.23 14.78 -4.51
CA PHE A 123 7.00 14.49 -5.25
C PHE A 123 6.83 15.50 -6.38
N LEU A 124 6.73 15.00 -7.61
CA LEU A 124 6.43 15.77 -8.79
C LEU A 124 4.93 15.61 -9.12
N ASP A 125 4.13 16.64 -8.84
CA ASP A 125 2.67 16.64 -9.08
C ASP A 125 2.35 16.77 -10.58
N GLU A 126 2.92 15.88 -11.35
CA GLU A 126 2.62 15.71 -12.77
C GLU A 126 2.40 14.21 -13.05
N PRO A 127 1.31 13.83 -13.74
CA PRO A 127 1.06 12.44 -14.10
C PRO A 127 1.96 12.04 -15.29
N LEU A 128 3.13 11.50 -14.97
CA LEU A 128 4.15 11.10 -15.95
C LEU A 128 4.16 9.59 -16.25
N TYR A 129 3.18 8.87 -15.71
CA TYR A 129 3.01 7.43 -15.90
C TYR A 129 1.55 7.08 -16.13
N GLY A 130 1.29 6.16 -17.04
CA GLY A 130 -0.03 5.60 -17.30
C GLY A 130 -0.11 4.17 -16.77
N TYR A 131 -0.91 3.97 -15.72
CA TYR A 131 -1.18 2.66 -15.14
C TYR A 131 -2.44 2.05 -15.78
N VAL A 132 -2.31 0.89 -16.42
CA VAL A 132 -3.41 0.26 -17.17
C VAL A 132 -4.07 -0.85 -16.34
N ILE A 133 -5.37 -0.71 -16.11
CA ILE A 133 -6.18 -1.67 -15.36
C ILE A 133 -6.79 -2.70 -16.31
N TYR A 134 -6.42 -3.96 -16.11
CA TYR A 134 -6.99 -5.12 -16.80
C TYR A 134 -7.95 -5.87 -15.86
N ALA A 135 -9.05 -6.37 -16.42
CA ALA A 135 -10.01 -7.19 -15.67
C ALA A 135 -9.40 -8.48 -15.09
N GLN A 136 -8.32 -8.97 -15.68
CA GLN A 136 -7.63 -10.21 -15.30
C GLN A 136 -6.24 -9.96 -14.69
N SER A 137 -5.96 -8.75 -14.19
CA SER A 137 -4.66 -8.45 -13.56
C SER A 137 -4.41 -9.33 -12.32
N MET A 138 -3.14 -9.59 -12.00
CA MET A 138 -2.77 -10.35 -10.79
C MET A 138 -3.36 -9.78 -9.50
N SER A 139 -3.61 -8.47 -9.46
CA SER A 139 -4.22 -7.78 -8.31
C SER A 139 -5.72 -8.06 -8.16
N GLN A 140 -6.41 -8.47 -9.24
CA GLN A 140 -7.85 -8.78 -9.24
C GLN A 140 -8.18 -10.27 -9.29
N GLY A 141 -7.19 -11.13 -9.50
CA GLY A 141 -7.37 -12.59 -9.65
C GLY A 141 -7.67 -13.36 -8.35
N ASP A 142 -7.54 -12.71 -7.18
CA ASP A 142 -7.74 -13.37 -5.90
C ASP A 142 -9.19 -13.19 -5.43
N VAL A 143 -10.09 -14.01 -6.01
CA VAL A 143 -11.55 -13.94 -5.77
C VAL A 143 -12.05 -14.91 -4.71
N THR A 144 -11.22 -15.84 -4.21
CA THR A 144 -11.59 -16.78 -3.14
C THR A 144 -10.95 -16.38 -1.82
N LYS A 145 -11.58 -16.77 -0.70
CA LYS A 145 -11.06 -16.52 0.65
C LYS A 145 -9.63 -17.03 0.80
N GLU A 146 -9.36 -18.23 0.34
CA GLU A 146 -8.07 -18.91 0.44
C GLU A 146 -6.99 -18.10 -0.28
N LYS A 147 -7.23 -17.70 -1.52
CA LYS A 147 -6.29 -16.87 -2.31
C LYS A 147 -6.03 -15.51 -1.70
N VAL A 148 -7.08 -14.87 -1.13
CA VAL A 148 -6.93 -13.59 -0.42
C VAL A 148 -6.08 -13.77 0.84
N LEU A 149 -6.29 -14.83 1.62
CA LEU A 149 -5.49 -15.11 2.82
C LEU A 149 -4.04 -15.44 2.48
N GLU A 150 -3.80 -16.26 1.45
CA GLU A 150 -2.48 -16.56 0.91
C GLU A 150 -1.74 -15.27 0.50
N ARG A 151 -2.41 -14.36 -0.18
CA ARG A 151 -1.85 -13.04 -0.52
C ARG A 151 -1.41 -12.27 0.71
N TRP A 152 -2.23 -12.26 1.79
CA TRP A 152 -1.85 -11.55 3.01
C TRP A 152 -0.64 -12.19 3.69
N GLU A 153 -0.51 -13.52 3.66
CA GLU A 153 0.65 -14.24 4.18
C GLU A 153 1.91 -13.94 3.35
N GLU A 154 1.81 -13.96 2.01
CA GLU A 154 2.92 -13.59 1.13
C GLU A 154 3.39 -12.15 1.38
N HIS A 155 2.46 -11.19 1.44
CA HIS A 155 2.79 -9.78 1.66
C HIS A 155 3.44 -9.56 3.03
N GLU A 156 2.88 -10.15 4.10
CA GLU A 156 3.45 -10.07 5.44
C GLU A 156 4.87 -10.64 5.47
N LYS A 157 5.09 -11.78 4.82
CA LYS A 157 6.41 -12.41 4.71
C LYS A 157 7.39 -11.53 3.95
N ILE A 158 7.01 -10.98 2.80
CA ILE A 158 7.86 -10.11 1.99
C ILE A 158 8.28 -8.87 2.78
N LEU A 159 7.35 -8.20 3.46
CA LEU A 159 7.66 -7.02 4.27
C LEU A 159 8.58 -7.37 5.45
N ASN A 160 8.33 -8.47 6.15
CA ASN A 160 9.18 -8.93 7.24
C ASN A 160 10.60 -9.26 6.76
N GLU A 161 10.74 -9.96 5.61
CA GLU A 161 12.03 -10.26 5.02
C GLU A 161 12.76 -8.99 4.53
N THR A 162 12.00 -8.02 3.99
CA THR A 162 12.56 -6.72 3.60
C THR A 162 13.10 -5.98 4.81
N LEU A 163 12.31 -5.82 5.87
CA LEU A 163 12.70 -5.12 7.09
C LEU A 163 13.94 -5.76 7.76
N LYS A 164 14.00 -7.09 7.85
CA LYS A 164 15.14 -7.82 8.42
C LYS A 164 16.44 -7.66 7.63
N ARG A 165 16.36 -7.39 6.32
CA ARG A 165 17.52 -7.17 5.45
C ARG A 165 18.00 -5.73 5.44
N MET A 166 17.19 -4.80 5.94
CA MET A 166 17.55 -3.39 6.05
C MET A 166 18.50 -3.16 7.22
N ASN A 167 19.46 -2.27 7.03
CA ASN A 167 20.33 -1.79 8.11
C ASN A 167 19.57 -0.73 8.91
N MET A 168 18.84 -1.15 9.97
CA MET A 168 18.10 -0.27 10.86
C MET A 168 18.37 -0.61 12.32
N ASP A 169 18.07 0.36 13.20
CA ASP A 169 18.15 0.15 14.65
C ASP A 169 17.22 -0.99 15.11
N SER A 170 17.63 -1.73 16.13
CA SER A 170 16.86 -2.87 16.64
C SER A 170 15.47 -2.48 17.16
N LYS A 171 15.34 -1.29 17.77
CA LYS A 171 14.04 -0.78 18.24
C LYS A 171 13.11 -0.43 17.08
N ASP A 172 13.65 0.17 16.04
CA ASP A 172 12.90 0.46 14.82
C ASP A 172 12.48 -0.83 14.13
N LEU A 173 13.37 -1.81 14.03
CA LEU A 173 13.03 -3.11 13.47
C LEU A 173 11.88 -3.78 14.22
N GLU A 174 11.94 -3.83 15.55
CA GLU A 174 10.88 -4.40 16.39
C GLU A 174 9.56 -3.63 16.22
N LYS A 175 9.60 -2.28 16.25
CA LYS A 175 8.45 -1.41 16.02
C LYS A 175 7.77 -1.73 14.69
N TYR A 176 8.54 -1.79 13.60
CA TYR A 176 7.99 -1.96 12.26
C TYR A 176 7.52 -3.39 11.97
N LEU A 177 8.21 -4.41 12.50
CA LEU A 177 7.73 -5.79 12.45
C LEU A 177 6.39 -5.95 13.17
N LYS A 178 6.24 -5.35 14.36
CA LYS A 178 4.96 -5.34 15.08
C LYS A 178 3.86 -4.60 14.29
N MET A 179 4.19 -3.47 13.68
CA MET A 179 3.26 -2.72 12.83
C MET A 179 2.76 -3.57 11.65
N VAL A 180 3.65 -4.26 10.95
CA VAL A 180 3.31 -5.18 9.85
C VAL A 180 2.43 -6.31 10.36
N GLN A 181 2.81 -6.99 11.43
CA GLN A 181 2.04 -8.07 12.04
C GLN A 181 0.60 -7.64 12.36
N VAL A 182 0.43 -6.55 13.10
CA VAL A 182 -0.89 -6.03 13.49
C VAL A 182 -1.74 -5.69 12.26
N ARG A 183 -1.14 -5.11 11.24
CA ARG A 183 -1.83 -4.77 10.00
C ARG A 183 -2.36 -6.01 9.29
N TYR A 184 -1.57 -7.07 9.17
CA TYR A 184 -2.02 -8.28 8.50
C TYR A 184 -3.00 -9.11 9.34
N ILE A 185 -2.93 -9.05 10.68
CA ILE A 185 -4.01 -9.56 11.53
C ILE A 185 -5.32 -8.81 11.22
N LYS A 186 -5.30 -7.47 11.10
CA LYS A 186 -6.49 -6.67 10.72
C LYS A 186 -7.00 -7.06 9.32
N LYS A 187 -6.14 -7.21 8.33
CA LYS A 187 -6.53 -7.64 6.98
C LYS A 187 -7.21 -9.01 7.00
N ARG A 188 -6.62 -10.00 7.69
CA ARG A 188 -7.24 -11.34 7.87
C ARG A 188 -8.57 -11.27 8.63
N PHE A 189 -8.69 -10.40 9.63
CA PHE A 189 -9.93 -10.18 10.36
C PHE A 189 -11.04 -9.64 9.45
N PHE A 190 -10.76 -8.63 8.63
CA PHE A 190 -11.75 -8.09 7.70
C PHE A 190 -12.11 -9.09 6.61
N THR A 191 -11.13 -9.80 6.04
CA THR A 191 -11.38 -10.91 5.11
C THR A 191 -12.32 -11.95 5.72
N ALA A 192 -12.08 -12.35 6.98
CA ALA A 192 -12.94 -13.30 7.68
C ALA A 192 -14.39 -12.78 7.83
N ILE A 193 -14.58 -11.49 8.04
CA ILE A 193 -15.91 -10.86 8.09
C ILE A 193 -16.60 -10.91 6.73
N ASP A 194 -15.89 -10.57 5.65
CA ASP A 194 -16.42 -10.55 4.28
C ASP A 194 -16.91 -11.94 3.86
N TYR A 195 -16.13 -12.96 4.20
CA TYR A 195 -16.48 -14.37 3.93
C TYR A 195 -17.31 -15.05 5.04
N LYS A 196 -17.71 -14.32 6.10
CA LYS A 196 -18.52 -14.81 7.23
C LYS A 196 -17.92 -16.00 7.97
N ASP A 197 -16.60 -16.09 8.03
CA ASP A 197 -15.86 -17.16 8.72
C ASP A 197 -15.73 -16.84 10.22
N LYS A 198 -16.71 -17.32 11.01
CA LYS A 198 -16.77 -17.05 12.45
C LYS A 198 -15.53 -17.54 13.22
N LYS A 199 -14.99 -18.71 12.84
CA LYS A 199 -13.81 -19.27 13.50
C LYS A 199 -12.60 -18.35 13.31
N LEU A 200 -12.36 -17.93 12.08
CA LEU A 200 -11.25 -17.03 11.74
C LEU A 200 -11.46 -15.62 12.33
N ILE A 201 -12.70 -15.09 12.32
CA ILE A 201 -13.04 -13.82 13.00
C ILE A 201 -12.60 -13.87 14.47
N LYS A 202 -13.00 -14.91 15.21
CA LYS A 202 -12.66 -15.08 16.63
C LYS A 202 -11.15 -15.19 16.84
N GLN A 203 -10.48 -15.99 16.01
CA GLN A 203 -9.03 -16.16 16.06
C GLN A 203 -8.29 -14.83 15.86
N GLN A 204 -8.59 -14.10 14.78
CA GLN A 204 -7.90 -12.85 14.48
C GLN A 204 -8.23 -11.76 15.51
N TYR A 205 -9.47 -11.71 16.02
CA TYR A 205 -9.83 -10.76 17.09
C TYR A 205 -9.08 -11.02 18.38
N ASN A 206 -8.84 -12.28 18.75
CA ASN A 206 -8.01 -12.61 19.92
C ASN A 206 -6.56 -12.16 19.75
N LEU A 207 -5.99 -12.30 18.55
CA LEU A 207 -4.66 -11.78 18.23
C LEU A 207 -4.61 -10.24 18.33
N LEU A 208 -5.66 -9.54 17.89
CA LEU A 208 -5.76 -8.08 18.05
C LEU A 208 -5.82 -7.66 19.53
N LYS A 209 -6.51 -8.42 20.38
CA LYS A 209 -6.52 -8.16 21.83
C LYS A 209 -5.14 -8.33 22.47
N ILE A 210 -4.43 -9.40 22.14
CA ILE A 210 -3.07 -9.67 22.63
C ILE A 210 -2.10 -8.53 22.24
N ASN A 211 -2.28 -7.95 21.05
CA ASN A 211 -1.48 -6.83 20.57
C ASN A 211 -2.00 -5.45 21.01
N GLU A 212 -2.95 -5.38 21.95
CA GLU A 212 -3.55 -4.13 22.45
C GLU A 212 -4.24 -3.27 21.38
N GLU A 213 -4.61 -3.87 20.25
CA GLU A 213 -5.19 -3.20 19.07
C GLU A 213 -6.71 -3.41 18.95
N SER A 214 -7.37 -3.87 20.02
CA SER A 214 -8.83 -4.07 20.03
C SER A 214 -9.59 -2.77 20.28
N ARG A 215 -9.51 -1.83 19.33
CA ARG A 215 -10.24 -0.55 19.38
C ARG A 215 -11.76 -0.78 19.42
N LYS A 216 -12.51 0.23 19.89
CA LYS A 216 -14.00 0.16 20.03
C LYS A 216 -14.69 -0.31 18.75
N GLU A 217 -14.24 0.18 17.59
CA GLU A 217 -14.80 -0.20 16.28
C GLU A 217 -14.58 -1.69 15.95
N LEU A 218 -13.38 -2.22 16.17
CA LEU A 218 -13.06 -3.63 15.92
C LEU A 218 -13.82 -4.54 16.90
N LYS A 219 -13.96 -4.11 18.16
CA LYS A 219 -14.77 -4.79 19.17
C LYS A 219 -16.24 -4.86 18.76
N LEU A 220 -16.81 -3.75 18.30
CA LEU A 220 -18.19 -3.71 17.81
C LEU A 220 -18.39 -4.62 16.58
N LEU A 221 -17.44 -4.60 15.63
CA LEU A 221 -17.49 -5.46 14.46
C LEU A 221 -17.42 -6.94 14.82
N TYR A 222 -16.56 -7.31 15.78
CA TYR A 222 -16.47 -8.67 16.30
C TYR A 222 -17.82 -9.11 16.90
N TYR A 223 -18.39 -8.35 17.83
CA TYR A 223 -19.65 -8.70 18.49
C TYR A 223 -20.85 -8.71 17.51
N ARG A 224 -20.88 -7.82 16.54
CA ARG A 224 -21.89 -7.82 15.46
C ARG A 224 -21.87 -9.11 14.62
N ASN A 225 -20.73 -9.70 14.44
CA ASN A 225 -20.59 -10.95 13.67
C ASN A 225 -20.78 -12.20 14.53
N GLU A 226 -20.50 -12.13 15.83
CA GLU A 226 -20.63 -13.25 16.76
C GLU A 226 -22.06 -13.40 17.27
N TYR A 227 -22.73 -12.28 17.63
CA TYR A 227 -24.03 -12.29 18.30
C TYR A 227 -25.14 -11.74 17.40
N LEU A 228 -26.17 -12.60 17.16
CA LEU A 228 -27.32 -12.24 16.31
C LEU A 228 -28.07 -11.01 16.83
N ILE A 229 -28.27 -10.90 18.14
CA ILE A 229 -28.97 -9.78 18.79
C ILE A 229 -28.26 -8.45 18.48
N ILE A 230 -26.93 -8.40 18.62
CA ILE A 230 -26.15 -7.20 18.34
C ILE A 230 -26.23 -6.84 16.84
N LYS A 231 -26.21 -7.84 15.98
CA LYS A 231 -26.40 -7.64 14.53
C LYS A 231 -27.75 -6.99 14.20
N ILE A 232 -28.82 -7.43 14.86
CA ILE A 232 -30.17 -6.87 14.68
C ILE A 232 -30.22 -5.42 15.20
N LEU A 233 -29.70 -5.17 16.40
CA LEU A 233 -29.66 -3.82 17.00
C LEU A 233 -28.88 -2.84 16.12
N CYS A 234 -27.71 -3.23 15.60
CA CYS A 234 -26.93 -2.39 14.67
C CYS A 234 -27.73 -2.05 13.41
N LYS A 235 -28.42 -3.03 12.80
CA LYS A 235 -29.27 -2.78 11.62
C LYS A 235 -30.42 -1.80 11.91
N VAL A 236 -31.04 -1.89 13.07
CA VAL A 236 -32.12 -0.98 13.49
C VAL A 236 -31.55 0.44 13.64
N LEU A 237 -30.42 0.60 14.33
CA LEU A 237 -29.77 1.90 14.51
C LEU A 237 -29.31 2.53 13.17
N GLU A 238 -28.79 1.73 12.25
CA GLU A 238 -28.44 2.19 10.89
C GLU A 238 -29.67 2.70 10.12
N LYS A 239 -30.81 2.00 10.22
CA LYS A 239 -32.07 2.45 9.61
C LYS A 239 -32.57 3.77 10.19
N ILE A 240 -32.47 3.92 11.51
CA ILE A 240 -32.87 5.18 12.20
C ILE A 240 -31.98 6.34 11.76
N LYS A 241 -30.64 6.13 11.72
CA LYS A 241 -29.69 7.15 11.25
C LYS A 241 -29.93 7.57 9.80
N ARG A 242 -30.25 6.62 8.90
CA ARG A 242 -30.60 6.93 7.49
C ARG A 242 -31.88 7.73 7.38
N ARG A 243 -32.93 7.41 8.19
CA ARG A 243 -34.17 8.18 8.24
C ARG A 243 -33.94 9.62 8.72
N ASN A 244 -33.16 9.80 9.78
CA ASN A 244 -32.83 11.12 10.29
C ASN A 244 -32.01 11.99 9.33
N LYS A 245 -31.08 11.37 8.55
CA LYS A 245 -30.36 12.09 7.48
C LYS A 245 -31.29 12.56 6.35
N LEU A 246 -32.29 11.76 5.98
CA LEU A 246 -33.27 12.14 4.95
C LEU A 246 -34.17 13.28 5.41
N ILE A 247 -34.49 13.34 6.70
CA ILE A 247 -35.31 14.43 7.28
C ILE A 247 -34.51 15.75 7.34
N CYS A 248 -33.20 15.71 7.64
CA CYS A 248 -32.36 16.92 7.66
C CYS A 248 -32.02 17.51 6.28
N HIS A 249 -32.33 16.82 5.19
CA HIS A 249 -32.17 17.34 3.83
C HIS A 249 -33.46 17.92 3.22
N HIS A 250 -34.56 17.94 3.97
CA HIS A 250 -35.87 18.45 3.55
C HIS A 250 -36.39 19.57 4.47
N VAL A 251 -35.52 20.22 5.25
CA VAL A 251 -35.84 21.46 6.02
C VAL A 251 -34.95 22.60 5.56
#